data_c8ca57f77ae91dd6a21880527d5d3b4c
#
_entry.id   c8ca57f77ae91dd6a21880527d5d3b4c
#
_cell.length_a   1.000
_cell.length_b   1.000
_cell.length_c   1.000
_cell.angle_alpha   90.00
_cell.angle_beta   90.00
_cell.angle_gamma   90.00
#
_symmetry.space_group_name_H-M   'P 1'
#
loop_
_entity.id
_entity.type
_entity.pdbx_description
1 polymer ?
#
loop_
_entity_poly.entity_id
_entity_poly.type
_entity_poly.pdbx_seq_one_letter_code
_entity_poly.pdbx_strand_id
1 'polypeptide(L)'
;MALSTGAIAPDFTVKDTNGNTVKLTDFAGKRVVLYFYPKDDTPGCTKEACNFRDNYEQYLSKGVAVLGVSVDNEASHQAFASKYNLPFPLLADIDGKIAAAYDVVTERDEVKYAKRVTYVIQSGAIAQVHETVNTATHATDILATLV
;
A
#
# COMPACT_ATOMS: atom_id res chain seq x y z
N MET A 1 -12.85 -10.86 1.67
CA MET A 1 -13.12 -9.94 2.79
C MET A 1 -11.81 -9.35 3.28
N ALA A 2 -11.83 -8.16 3.81
CA ALA A 2 -10.66 -7.53 4.41
C ALA A 2 -10.63 -7.79 5.91
N LEU A 3 -9.49 -7.53 6.55
CA LEU A 3 -9.37 -7.57 8.00
C LEU A 3 -10.19 -6.44 8.63
N SER A 4 -10.64 -6.64 9.84
CA SER A 4 -11.47 -5.67 10.55
C SER A 4 -10.61 -4.69 11.37
N THR A 5 -11.15 -3.50 11.62
CA THR A 5 -10.54 -2.55 12.56
C THR A 5 -10.38 -3.21 13.94
N GLY A 6 -9.26 -2.93 14.58
CA GLY A 6 -8.90 -3.53 15.87
C GLY A 6 -8.10 -4.82 15.74
N ALA A 7 -8.07 -5.44 14.55
CA ALA A 7 -7.26 -6.64 14.32
C ALA A 7 -5.77 -6.29 14.37
N ILE A 8 -4.94 -7.24 14.81
CA ILE A 8 -3.49 -7.08 14.76
C ILE A 8 -3.06 -7.05 13.30
N ALA A 9 -2.27 -6.05 12.90
CA ALA A 9 -1.74 -5.96 11.55
C ALA A 9 -0.69 -7.07 11.36
N PRO A 10 -0.87 -7.97 10.38
CA PRO A 10 0.12 -9.00 10.11
C PRO A 10 1.48 -8.42 9.76
N ASP A 11 2.54 -8.94 10.39
CA ASP A 11 3.90 -8.52 10.07
C ASP A 11 4.32 -9.07 8.71
N PHE A 12 5.32 -8.44 8.10
CA PHE A 12 5.86 -8.89 6.82
C PHE A 12 7.33 -8.51 6.70
N THR A 13 8.02 -9.22 5.83
CA THR A 13 9.38 -8.91 5.41
C THR A 13 9.41 -9.06 3.89
N VAL A 14 9.79 -8.00 3.17
CA VAL A 14 9.64 -7.95 1.72
C VAL A 14 10.67 -6.98 1.13
N LYS A 15 10.97 -7.13 -0.15
CA LYS A 15 11.81 -6.18 -0.89
C LYS A 15 10.98 -5.03 -1.43
N ASP A 16 11.55 -3.84 -1.41
CA ASP A 16 10.93 -2.64 -1.94
C ASP A 16 11.45 -2.30 -3.35
N THR A 17 11.02 -1.14 -3.86
CA THR A 17 11.40 -0.59 -5.16
C THR A 17 12.92 -0.58 -5.41
N ASN A 18 13.71 -0.35 -4.37
CA ASN A 18 15.16 -0.20 -4.46
C ASN A 18 15.93 -1.45 -4.01
N GLY A 19 15.23 -2.57 -3.82
CA GLY A 19 15.84 -3.82 -3.38
C GLY A 19 16.16 -3.87 -1.88
N ASN A 20 15.72 -2.89 -1.11
CA ASN A 20 15.89 -2.88 0.33
C ASN A 20 14.87 -3.79 1.01
N THR A 21 15.26 -4.43 2.10
CA THR A 21 14.32 -5.23 2.89
C THR A 21 13.50 -4.33 3.79
N VAL A 22 12.17 -4.44 3.69
CA VAL A 22 11.22 -3.66 4.47
C VAL A 22 10.39 -4.60 5.35
N LYS A 23 10.27 -4.25 6.61
CA LYS A 23 9.45 -4.97 7.59
C LYS A 23 8.43 -4.00 8.18
N LEU A 24 7.26 -4.50 8.54
CA LEU A 24 6.26 -3.67 9.21
C LEU A 24 6.81 -3.10 10.51
N THR A 25 7.60 -3.87 11.25
CA THR A 25 8.23 -3.43 12.50
C THR A 25 9.17 -2.25 12.34
N ASP A 26 9.67 -1.97 11.13
CA ASP A 26 10.50 -0.79 10.84
C ASP A 26 9.73 0.51 11.09
N PHE A 27 8.41 0.45 11.09
CA PHE A 27 7.51 1.59 11.27
C PHE A 27 6.85 1.62 12.65
N ALA A 28 7.41 0.90 13.62
CA ALA A 28 6.90 0.90 14.99
C ALA A 28 6.82 2.33 15.53
N GLY A 29 5.68 2.69 16.15
CA GLY A 29 5.45 4.04 16.66
C GLY A 29 4.94 5.04 15.63
N LYS A 30 4.84 4.63 14.36
CA LYS A 30 4.30 5.47 13.27
C LYS A 30 2.97 4.93 12.78
N ARG A 31 2.14 5.82 12.25
CA ARG A 31 0.98 5.38 11.46
C ARG A 31 1.49 4.98 10.07
N VAL A 32 0.88 3.94 9.52
CA VAL A 32 1.23 3.42 8.19
C VAL A 32 -0.02 3.35 7.34
N VAL A 33 0.04 3.94 6.16
CA VAL A 33 -0.97 3.74 5.12
C VAL A 33 -0.42 2.65 4.19
N LEU A 34 -1.00 1.47 4.28
CA LEU A 34 -0.62 0.31 3.49
C LEU A 34 -1.70 0.11 2.42
N TYR A 35 -1.44 0.55 1.19
CA TYR A 35 -2.44 0.42 0.15
C TYR A 35 -2.08 -0.69 -0.82
N PHE A 36 -3.03 -1.62 -0.98
CA PHE A 36 -2.93 -2.73 -1.94
C PHE A 36 -3.58 -2.30 -3.25
N TYR A 37 -2.94 -2.66 -4.36
CA TYR A 37 -3.46 -2.37 -5.69
C TYR A 37 -3.15 -3.52 -6.65
N PRO A 38 -3.96 -3.70 -7.70
CA PRO A 38 -3.85 -4.89 -8.55
C PRO A 38 -2.58 -4.98 -9.39
N LYS A 39 -2.15 -3.88 -10.02
CA LYS A 39 -1.04 -3.96 -10.97
C LYS A 39 -0.43 -2.60 -11.29
N ASP A 40 0.91 -2.55 -11.35
CA ASP A 40 1.66 -1.36 -11.75
C ASP A 40 1.23 -0.85 -13.12
N ASP A 41 1.26 0.48 -13.26
CA ASP A 41 1.06 1.19 -14.53
C ASP A 41 -0.26 0.87 -15.24
N THR A 42 -1.31 0.59 -14.49
CA THR A 42 -2.67 0.54 -15.00
C THR A 42 -3.37 1.86 -14.67
N PRO A 43 -4.43 2.27 -15.41
CA PRO A 43 -5.02 3.60 -15.25
C PRO A 43 -5.45 3.93 -13.81
N GLY A 44 -6.17 3.02 -13.16
CA GLY A 44 -6.63 3.24 -11.78
C GLY A 44 -5.49 3.26 -10.78
N CYS A 45 -4.54 2.33 -10.89
CA CYS A 45 -3.40 2.25 -9.99
C CYS A 45 -2.47 3.46 -10.16
N THR A 46 -2.32 3.95 -11.38
CA THR A 46 -1.54 5.16 -11.67
C THR A 46 -2.18 6.39 -11.02
N LYS A 47 -3.50 6.55 -11.15
CA LYS A 47 -4.21 7.67 -10.51
C LYS A 47 -4.05 7.65 -8.99
N GLU A 48 -4.21 6.49 -8.39
CA GLU A 48 -4.08 6.30 -6.95
C GLU A 48 -2.66 6.66 -6.49
N ALA A 49 -1.65 6.11 -7.14
CA ALA A 49 -0.25 6.37 -6.80
C ALA A 49 0.10 7.85 -6.95
N CYS A 50 -0.34 8.49 -8.03
CA CYS A 50 -0.08 9.91 -8.24
C CYS A 50 -0.80 10.79 -7.23
N ASN A 51 -1.99 10.41 -6.78
CA ASN A 51 -2.68 11.13 -5.72
C ASN A 51 -1.91 11.05 -4.40
N PHE A 52 -1.37 9.88 -4.04
CA PHE A 52 -0.47 9.76 -2.89
C PHE A 52 0.80 10.58 -3.07
N ARG A 53 1.41 10.53 -4.26
CA ARG A 53 2.60 11.35 -4.55
C ARG A 53 2.35 12.83 -4.33
N ASP A 54 1.24 13.34 -4.85
CA ASP A 54 0.92 14.77 -4.79
C ASP A 54 0.61 15.24 -3.36
N ASN A 55 0.25 14.32 -2.47
CA ASN A 55 -0.06 14.61 -1.07
C ASN A 55 1.01 14.10 -0.10
N TYR A 56 2.12 13.58 -0.61
CA TYR A 56 3.09 12.85 0.22
C TYR A 56 3.73 13.72 1.31
N GLU A 57 4.03 14.99 1.03
CA GLU A 57 4.59 15.89 2.02
C GLU A 57 3.66 16.06 3.22
N GLN A 58 2.35 16.08 2.98
CA GLN A 58 1.35 16.16 4.04
C GLN A 58 1.35 14.91 4.91
N TYR A 59 1.53 13.72 4.30
CA TYR A 59 1.69 12.48 5.05
C TYR A 59 2.94 12.51 5.92
N LEU A 60 4.06 12.94 5.35
CA LEU A 60 5.32 13.06 6.09
C LEU A 60 5.21 14.02 7.27
N SER A 61 4.53 15.16 7.08
CA SER A 61 4.37 16.15 8.16
C SER A 61 3.53 15.62 9.31
N LYS A 62 2.69 14.62 9.07
CA LYS A 62 1.89 13.96 10.09
C LYS A 62 2.58 12.72 10.69
N GLY A 63 3.78 12.40 10.26
CA GLY A 63 4.51 11.22 10.71
C GLY A 63 3.92 9.91 10.18
N VAL A 64 3.29 9.94 9.02
CA VAL A 64 2.61 8.78 8.42
C VAL A 64 3.44 8.24 7.27
N ALA A 65 3.76 6.94 7.31
CA ALA A 65 4.43 6.25 6.21
C ALA A 65 3.41 5.78 5.19
N VAL A 66 3.76 5.85 3.90
CA VAL A 66 2.93 5.34 2.80
C VAL A 66 3.67 4.21 2.13
N LEU A 67 3.02 3.04 2.03
CA LEU A 67 3.57 1.86 1.38
C LEU A 67 2.55 1.32 0.38
N GLY A 68 2.95 1.19 -0.88
CA GLY A 68 2.11 0.54 -1.89
C GLY A 68 2.50 -0.93 -2.02
N VAL A 69 1.53 -1.80 -2.23
CA VAL A 69 1.76 -3.25 -2.33
C VAL A 69 1.02 -3.82 -3.52
N SER A 70 1.75 -4.51 -4.38
CA SER A 70 1.15 -5.36 -5.43
C SER A 70 2.01 -6.61 -5.62
N VAL A 71 1.50 -7.55 -6.42
CA VAL A 71 2.23 -8.79 -6.74
C VAL A 71 3.28 -8.60 -7.82
N ASP A 72 3.45 -7.39 -8.35
CA ASP A 72 4.48 -7.08 -9.33
C ASP A 72 5.88 -7.23 -8.73
N ASN A 73 6.86 -7.50 -9.57
CA ASN A 73 8.24 -7.67 -9.12
C ASN A 73 8.96 -6.32 -8.95
N GLU A 74 10.20 -6.39 -8.45
CA GLU A 74 11.01 -5.20 -8.17
C GLU A 74 11.27 -4.37 -9.44
N ALA A 75 11.54 -5.03 -10.57
CA ALA A 75 11.80 -4.34 -11.84
C ALA A 75 10.56 -3.55 -12.30
N SER A 76 9.37 -4.14 -12.18
CA SER A 76 8.11 -3.47 -12.49
C SER A 76 7.89 -2.26 -11.58
N HIS A 77 8.11 -2.42 -10.27
CA HIS A 77 7.98 -1.32 -9.32
C HIS A 77 8.98 -0.20 -9.59
N GLN A 78 10.22 -0.53 -9.95
CA GLN A 78 11.23 0.47 -10.30
C GLN A 78 10.80 1.28 -11.52
N ALA A 79 10.30 0.61 -12.56
CA ALA A 79 9.83 1.28 -13.78
C ALA A 79 8.63 2.19 -13.48
N PHE A 80 7.68 1.71 -12.69
CA PHE A 80 6.49 2.46 -12.31
C PHE A 80 6.86 3.69 -11.46
N ALA A 81 7.68 3.49 -10.44
CA ALA A 81 8.12 4.56 -9.55
C ALA A 81 8.92 5.63 -10.30
N SER A 82 9.80 5.22 -11.22
CA SER A 82 10.58 6.15 -12.04
C SER A 82 9.72 6.93 -13.01
N LYS A 83 8.76 6.26 -13.66
CA LYS A 83 7.88 6.88 -14.65
C LYS A 83 7.04 8.02 -14.05
N TYR A 84 6.59 7.85 -12.82
CA TYR A 84 5.70 8.82 -12.17
C TYR A 84 6.34 9.54 -10.98
N ASN A 85 7.64 9.35 -10.76
CA ASN A 85 8.38 9.98 -9.65
C ASN A 85 7.72 9.72 -8.29
N LEU A 86 7.42 8.46 -8.00
CA LEU A 86 6.79 8.06 -6.74
C LEU A 86 7.83 8.12 -5.61
N PRO A 87 7.60 8.94 -4.55
CA PRO A 87 8.59 9.15 -3.49
C PRO A 87 8.52 8.13 -2.36
N PHE A 88 7.53 7.24 -2.38
CA PHE A 88 7.32 6.23 -1.33
C PHE A 88 7.65 4.84 -1.86
N PRO A 89 7.96 3.88 -0.95
CA PRO A 89 8.30 2.53 -1.38
C PRO A 89 7.10 1.77 -1.95
N LEU A 90 7.36 0.95 -2.96
CA LEU A 90 6.42 -0.06 -3.45
C LEU A 90 6.97 -1.42 -3.04
N LEU A 91 6.15 -2.25 -2.44
CA LEU A 91 6.55 -3.55 -1.91
C LEU A 91 6.24 -4.65 -2.93
N ALA A 92 7.23 -5.48 -3.21
CA ALA A 92 7.13 -6.53 -4.23
C ALA A 92 6.62 -7.84 -3.61
N ASP A 93 5.31 -7.96 -3.49
CA ASP A 93 4.64 -9.14 -2.92
C ASP A 93 4.43 -10.22 -3.99
N ILE A 94 5.54 -10.70 -4.57
CA ILE A 94 5.54 -11.54 -5.79
C ILE A 94 4.67 -12.80 -5.65
N ASP A 95 4.71 -13.45 -4.49
CA ASP A 95 3.95 -14.67 -4.25
C ASP A 95 2.59 -14.42 -3.58
N GLY A 96 2.20 -13.15 -3.37
CA GLY A 96 0.92 -12.79 -2.79
C GLY A 96 0.79 -13.09 -1.29
N LYS A 97 1.88 -13.32 -0.59
CA LYS A 97 1.84 -13.65 0.85
C LYS A 97 1.29 -12.52 1.70
N ILE A 98 1.68 -11.28 1.41
CA ILE A 98 1.21 -10.12 2.16
C ILE A 98 -0.29 -9.91 1.87
N ALA A 99 -0.69 -9.98 0.60
CA ALA A 99 -2.10 -9.87 0.22
C ALA A 99 -2.94 -10.95 0.89
N ALA A 100 -2.43 -12.18 0.97
CA ALA A 100 -3.13 -13.27 1.64
C ALA A 100 -3.23 -13.04 3.15
N ALA A 101 -2.16 -12.57 3.80
CA ALA A 101 -2.16 -12.27 5.23
C ALA A 101 -3.16 -11.18 5.58
N TYR A 102 -3.32 -10.18 4.70
CA TYR A 102 -4.27 -9.07 4.89
C TYR A 102 -5.65 -9.36 4.28
N ASP A 103 -5.87 -10.58 3.79
CA ASP A 103 -7.15 -11.06 3.24
C ASP A 103 -7.66 -10.21 2.07
N VAL A 104 -6.76 -9.82 1.19
CA VAL A 104 -7.07 -9.00 0.00
C VAL A 104 -6.59 -9.63 -1.31
N VAL A 105 -6.32 -10.93 -1.30
CA VAL A 105 -5.91 -11.64 -2.51
C VAL A 105 -7.11 -11.99 -3.38
N THR A 106 -6.94 -11.89 -4.68
CA THR A 106 -7.91 -12.36 -5.68
C THR A 106 -7.16 -13.10 -6.78
N GLU A 107 -7.86 -13.94 -7.52
CA GLU A 107 -7.28 -14.67 -8.65
C GLU A 107 -8.07 -14.40 -9.93
N ARG A 108 -7.32 -14.27 -11.05
CA ARG A 108 -7.86 -14.18 -12.40
C ARG A 108 -6.98 -15.02 -13.30
N ASP A 109 -7.54 -15.95 -14.05
CA ASP A 109 -6.80 -16.83 -14.97
C ASP A 109 -5.60 -17.49 -14.29
N GLU A 110 -5.81 -17.97 -13.06
CA GLU A 110 -4.81 -18.66 -12.22
C GLU A 110 -3.67 -17.75 -11.74
N VAL A 111 -3.78 -16.44 -11.94
CA VAL A 111 -2.81 -15.46 -11.46
C VAL A 111 -3.38 -14.71 -10.25
N LYS A 112 -2.56 -14.60 -9.20
CA LYS A 112 -2.94 -13.88 -7.99
C LYS A 112 -2.69 -12.39 -8.14
N TYR A 113 -3.63 -11.61 -7.66
CA TYR A 113 -3.54 -10.14 -7.59
C TYR A 113 -4.00 -9.65 -6.22
N ALA A 114 -3.57 -8.46 -5.84
CA ALA A 114 -4.15 -7.79 -4.69
C ALA A 114 -5.42 -7.05 -5.11
N LYS A 115 -6.44 -7.09 -4.27
CA LYS A 115 -7.62 -6.24 -4.41
C LYS A 115 -7.23 -4.81 -4.03
N ARG A 116 -7.98 -3.83 -4.51
CA ARG A 116 -7.76 -2.43 -4.15
C ARG A 116 -8.37 -2.15 -2.78
N VAL A 117 -7.56 -2.36 -1.73
CA VAL A 117 -7.94 -2.13 -0.34
C VAL A 117 -6.79 -1.41 0.35
N THR A 118 -7.11 -0.42 1.17
CA THR A 118 -6.11 0.30 1.95
C THR A 118 -6.39 0.15 3.43
N TYR A 119 -5.33 -0.14 4.18
CA TYR A 119 -5.35 -0.18 5.63
C TYR A 119 -4.57 1.00 6.19
N VAL A 120 -5.11 1.62 7.23
CA VAL A 120 -4.33 2.51 8.09
C VAL A 120 -3.99 1.74 9.34
N ILE A 121 -2.70 1.60 9.62
CA ILE A 121 -2.17 0.83 10.75
C ILE A 121 -1.63 1.82 11.78
N GLN A 122 -2.01 1.62 13.04
CA GLN A 122 -1.52 2.43 14.15
C GLN A 122 -1.24 1.54 15.34
N SER A 123 -0.04 1.67 15.93
CA SER A 123 0.37 0.87 17.09
C SER A 123 0.23 -0.64 16.87
N GLY A 124 0.54 -1.10 15.66
CA GLY A 124 0.49 -2.51 15.29
C GLY A 124 -0.89 -3.08 15.05
N ALA A 125 -1.94 -2.25 15.05
CA ALA A 125 -3.32 -2.68 14.82
C ALA A 125 -3.94 -1.95 13.63
N ILE A 126 -4.94 -2.57 13.02
CA ILE A 126 -5.72 -1.97 11.94
C ILE A 126 -6.61 -0.86 12.53
N ALA A 127 -6.33 0.39 12.17
CA ALA A 127 -7.11 1.55 12.61
C ALA A 127 -8.23 1.90 11.64
N GLN A 128 -8.01 1.71 10.33
CA GLN A 128 -9.00 1.97 9.29
C GLN A 128 -8.89 0.94 8.19
N VAL A 129 -10.01 0.64 7.55
CA VAL A 129 -10.08 -0.24 6.36
C VAL A 129 -10.87 0.49 5.28
N HIS A 130 -10.27 0.63 4.10
CA HIS A 130 -10.91 1.27 2.96
C HIS A 130 -11.03 0.26 1.82
N GLU A 131 -12.22 -0.30 1.65
CA GLU A 131 -12.52 -1.30 0.60
C GLU A 131 -13.11 -0.66 -0.65
N THR A 132 -13.71 0.53 -0.53
CA THR A 132 -14.22 1.29 -1.66
C THR A 132 -13.32 2.50 -1.86
N VAL A 133 -12.63 2.55 -3.00
CA VAL A 133 -11.58 3.54 -3.26
C VAL A 133 -11.90 4.33 -4.51
N ASN A 134 -11.93 5.67 -4.37
CA ASN A 134 -11.91 6.57 -5.51
C ASN A 134 -10.44 6.87 -5.82
N THR A 135 -9.90 6.31 -6.90
CA THR A 135 -8.47 6.37 -7.21
C THR A 135 -7.95 7.79 -7.42
N ALA A 136 -8.80 8.72 -7.83
CA ALA A 136 -8.41 10.11 -8.08
C ALA A 136 -8.26 10.93 -6.79
N THR A 137 -8.95 10.54 -5.69
CA THR A 137 -9.01 11.33 -4.45
C THR A 137 -8.63 10.56 -3.21
N HIS A 138 -8.25 9.29 -3.34
CA HIS A 138 -8.06 8.37 -2.21
C HIS A 138 -7.09 8.90 -1.16
N ALA A 139 -5.93 9.39 -1.58
CA ALA A 139 -4.92 9.93 -0.65
C ALA A 139 -5.45 11.16 0.09
N THR A 140 -6.17 12.03 -0.60
CA THR A 140 -6.79 13.21 -0.01
C THR A 140 -7.86 12.81 0.99
N ASP A 141 -8.67 11.83 0.64
CA ASP A 141 -9.76 11.34 1.50
C ASP A 141 -9.22 10.75 2.81
N ILE A 142 -8.14 9.98 2.73
CA ILE A 142 -7.49 9.41 3.93
C ILE A 142 -6.88 10.51 4.79
N LEU A 143 -6.18 11.48 4.17
CA LEU A 143 -5.59 12.61 4.91
C LEU A 143 -6.62 13.34 5.77
N ALA A 144 -7.84 13.49 5.27
CA ALA A 144 -8.92 14.15 6.00
C ALA A 144 -9.29 13.40 7.29
N THR A 145 -8.97 12.12 7.38
CA THR A 145 -9.25 11.29 8.58
C THR A 145 -8.08 11.26 9.57
N LEU A 146 -6.90 11.71 9.16
CA LEU A 146 -5.67 11.67 9.96
C LEU A 146 -5.46 12.99 10.66
N VAL A 147 -5.84 13.05 11.90
CA VAL A 147 -5.71 14.27 12.72
C VAL A 147 -4.51 14.19 13.62
#